data_35f5786a53ed4eefb3e86d46833ca9c1
#
_entry.id   35f5786a53ed4eefb3e86d46833ca9c1
#
_cell.length_a   1.000
_cell.length_b   1.000
_cell.length_c   1.000
_cell.angle_alpha   90.00
_cell.angle_beta   90.00
_cell.angle_gamma   90.00
#
_symmetry.space_group_name_H-M   'P 1'
#
loop_
_entity.id
_entity.type
_entity.pdbx_description
1 polymer ?
#
loop_
_entity_poly.entity_id
_entity_poly.type
_entity_poly.pdbx_seq_one_letter_code
_entity_poly.pdbx_strand_id
1 'polypeptide(L)'
;WLRTGAGVLAAWTVAPVALAHGVAGGDAQFLESLSGVHLFPLMYLGAKHMVTGYDHLLFLAGVIFFVYRLKDVALYATLFAVGHSTTLLLGVLAGIHANAHVVDAVIGLSVVYKALENIGAFRRWGIAINTRLAVVLFGLAHGFGLSTKLQELALSQDGLVGNMLAFNLGVELGQIVALTFILLAFGVWRRTASFRRDAYLANVLIMTA
;
A
#
# COMPACT_ATOMS: atom_id res chain seq x y z
N TRP A 1 27.91 -28.60 -16.94
CA TRP A 1 27.27 -27.27 -17.16
C TRP A 1 26.04 -27.11 -16.29
N LEU A 2 26.19 -27.20 -14.94
CA LEU A 2 25.14 -26.94 -13.95
C LEU A 2 25.82 -26.57 -12.63
N ARG A 3 26.45 -25.38 -12.55
CA ARG A 3 27.01 -24.86 -11.29
C ARG A 3 27.30 -23.34 -11.35
N THR A 4 26.34 -22.47 -11.67
CA THR A 4 26.45 -21.02 -11.48
C THR A 4 25.12 -20.30 -11.25
N GLY A 5 24.03 -21.00 -10.91
CA GLY A 5 22.72 -20.40 -10.68
C GLY A 5 22.35 -20.07 -9.22
N ALA A 6 23.14 -20.53 -8.23
CA ALA A 6 22.77 -20.43 -6.82
C ALA A 6 23.30 -19.17 -6.09
N GLY A 7 24.21 -18.41 -6.72
CA GLY A 7 24.88 -17.28 -6.07
C GLY A 7 24.20 -15.93 -6.20
N VAL A 8 23.23 -15.76 -7.08
CA VAL A 8 22.60 -14.44 -7.35
C VAL A 8 21.30 -14.24 -6.57
N LEU A 9 20.67 -15.31 -6.08
CA LEU A 9 19.43 -15.21 -5.31
C LEU A 9 19.62 -14.88 -3.82
N ALA A 10 20.85 -15.01 -3.30
CA ALA A 10 21.11 -14.78 -1.86
C ALA A 10 21.44 -13.32 -1.50
N ALA A 11 21.64 -12.42 -2.48
CA ALA A 11 22.04 -11.03 -2.22
C ALA A 11 20.85 -10.04 -2.12
N TRP A 12 19.62 -10.46 -2.37
CA TRP A 12 18.42 -9.60 -2.34
C TRP A 12 17.55 -9.75 -1.09
N THR A 13 17.94 -10.62 -0.15
CA THR A 13 17.11 -10.93 1.03
C THR A 13 17.42 -10.10 2.27
N VAL A 14 18.31 -9.10 2.20
CA VAL A 14 18.62 -8.24 3.35
C VAL A 14 18.60 -6.77 2.90
N ALA A 15 17.44 -6.27 2.51
CA ALA A 15 17.22 -4.84 2.34
C ALA A 15 15.85 -4.47 2.92
N PRO A 16 15.69 -3.29 3.41
CA PRO A 16 15.16 -2.90 4.71
C PRO A 16 13.63 -3.02 4.78
N VAL A 17 13.14 -4.12 5.32
CA VAL A 17 11.73 -4.28 5.74
C VAL A 17 11.34 -3.25 6.82
N ALA A 18 12.34 -2.55 7.39
CA ALA A 18 12.12 -1.63 8.52
C ALA A 18 11.62 -0.22 8.15
N LEU A 19 11.47 0.13 6.86
CA LEU A 19 11.10 1.49 6.44
C LEU A 19 9.78 1.61 5.67
N ALA A 20 9.10 0.52 5.40
CA ALA A 20 7.90 0.53 4.53
C ALA A 20 6.71 1.29 5.12
N HIS A 21 6.55 1.32 6.44
CA HIS A 21 5.44 1.97 7.15
C HIS A 21 5.87 3.11 8.09
N GLY A 22 7.17 3.41 8.15
CA GLY A 22 7.67 4.48 9.01
C GLY A 22 7.34 5.87 8.48
N VAL A 23 6.92 6.78 9.37
CA VAL A 23 7.00 8.20 9.08
C VAL A 23 8.49 8.55 9.06
N ALA A 24 9.00 9.16 7.96
CA ALA A 24 10.41 9.53 7.88
C ALA A 24 10.80 10.44 9.06
N GLY A 25 12.01 10.29 9.62
CA GLY A 25 12.39 10.99 10.84
C GLY A 25 12.18 12.52 10.79
N GLY A 26 12.43 13.16 9.65
CA GLY A 26 12.13 14.57 9.47
C GLY A 26 10.64 14.91 9.45
N ASP A 27 9.82 14.03 8.90
CA ASP A 27 8.36 14.20 8.90
C ASP A 27 7.77 13.95 10.31
N ALA A 28 8.34 13.02 11.08
CA ALA A 28 7.97 12.76 12.47
C ALA A 28 8.22 13.99 13.36
N GLN A 29 9.42 14.55 13.31
CA GLN A 29 9.78 15.78 14.05
C GLN A 29 8.87 16.96 13.65
N PHE A 30 8.57 17.08 12.37
CA PHE A 30 7.64 18.11 11.89
C PHE A 30 6.25 17.92 12.48
N LEU A 31 5.68 16.71 12.45
CA LEU A 31 4.37 16.39 13.00
C LEU A 31 4.29 16.67 14.50
N GLU A 32 5.33 16.32 15.27
CA GLU A 32 5.40 16.58 16.72
C GLU A 32 5.51 18.07 17.05
N SER A 33 6.09 18.88 16.16
CA SER A 33 6.22 20.33 16.34
C SER A 33 4.93 21.10 16.03
N LEU A 34 3.93 20.46 15.40
CA LEU A 34 2.70 21.13 14.99
C LEU A 34 1.75 21.34 16.18
N SER A 35 1.23 22.56 16.28
CA SER A 35 0.07 22.89 17.13
C SER A 35 -0.95 23.66 16.30
N GLY A 36 -2.24 23.34 16.47
CA GLY A 36 -3.30 23.93 15.66
C GLY A 36 -3.51 23.22 14.30
N VAL A 37 -4.25 23.87 13.42
CA VAL A 37 -4.67 23.30 12.13
C VAL A 37 -3.69 23.63 11.01
N HIS A 38 -3.10 22.60 10.39
CA HIS A 38 -2.10 22.73 9.32
C HIS A 38 -2.48 21.88 8.10
N LEU A 39 -3.55 22.25 7.38
CA LEU A 39 -4.16 21.42 6.34
C LEU A 39 -3.22 21.08 5.17
N PHE A 40 -2.56 22.08 4.57
CA PHE A 40 -1.70 21.84 3.40
C PHE A 40 -0.47 20.97 3.69
N PRO A 41 0.31 21.22 4.76
CA PRO A 41 1.42 20.35 5.12
C PRO A 41 0.97 18.90 5.38
N LEU A 42 -0.14 18.69 6.08
CA LEU A 42 -0.66 17.36 6.36
C LEU A 42 -1.15 16.65 5.09
N MET A 43 -1.83 17.37 4.21
CA MET A 43 -2.23 16.84 2.89
C MET A 43 -1.01 16.44 2.06
N TYR A 44 0.05 17.25 2.05
CA TYR A 44 1.30 16.88 1.38
C TYR A 44 1.93 15.64 1.98
N LEU A 45 1.99 15.51 3.30
CA LEU A 45 2.55 14.33 3.98
C LEU A 45 1.73 13.07 3.68
N GLY A 46 0.40 13.16 3.64
CA GLY A 46 -0.47 12.06 3.24
C GLY A 46 -0.21 11.60 1.80
N ALA A 47 -0.09 12.54 0.86
CA ALA A 47 0.25 12.24 -0.53
C ALA A 47 1.65 11.62 -0.66
N LYS A 48 2.63 12.19 0.04
CA LYS A 48 4.00 11.65 0.11
C LYS A 48 4.01 10.22 0.64
N HIS A 49 3.33 9.95 1.75
CA HIS A 49 3.21 8.61 2.33
C HIS A 49 2.70 7.59 1.32
N MET A 50 1.61 7.90 0.62
CA MET A 50 1.02 7.00 -0.38
C MET A 50 1.96 6.73 -1.57
N VAL A 51 2.69 7.75 -2.04
CA VAL A 51 3.59 7.61 -3.21
C VAL A 51 4.92 6.95 -2.84
N THR A 52 5.36 7.04 -1.58
CA THR A 52 6.63 6.45 -1.13
C THR A 52 6.48 5.11 -0.42
N GLY A 53 5.27 4.71 -0.02
CA GLY A 53 4.99 3.42 0.60
C GLY A 53 5.01 2.28 -0.42
N TYR A 54 6.08 1.48 -0.46
CA TYR A 54 6.23 0.38 -1.45
C TYR A 54 5.11 -0.64 -1.37
N ASP A 55 4.68 -0.99 -0.18
CA ASP A 55 3.62 -1.95 0.09
C ASP A 55 2.27 -1.51 -0.48
N HIS A 56 1.92 -0.23 -0.33
CA HIS A 56 0.76 0.35 -0.99
C HIS A 56 0.88 0.27 -2.52
N LEU A 57 2.05 0.67 -3.05
CA LEU A 57 2.31 0.65 -4.48
C LEU A 57 2.30 -0.76 -5.05
N LEU A 58 2.95 -1.73 -4.38
CA LEU A 58 2.99 -3.13 -4.80
C LEU A 58 1.61 -3.78 -4.73
N PHE A 59 0.86 -3.54 -3.66
CA PHE A 59 -0.50 -4.04 -3.54
C PHE A 59 -1.41 -3.48 -4.62
N LEU A 60 -1.44 -2.15 -4.80
CA LEU A 60 -2.24 -1.49 -5.82
C LEU A 60 -1.84 -1.91 -7.23
N ALA A 61 -0.53 -2.02 -7.52
CA ALA A 61 -0.05 -2.54 -8.79
C ALA A 61 -0.54 -3.97 -9.02
N GLY A 62 -0.48 -4.83 -7.99
CA GLY A 62 -1.04 -6.18 -8.03
C GLY A 62 -2.54 -6.17 -8.31
N VAL A 63 -3.31 -5.31 -7.64
CA VAL A 63 -4.78 -5.21 -7.80
C VAL A 63 -5.14 -4.86 -9.24
N ILE A 64 -4.45 -3.88 -9.84
CA ILE A 64 -4.77 -3.41 -11.20
C ILE A 64 -4.02 -4.16 -12.30
N PHE A 65 -3.19 -5.16 -11.95
CA PHE A 65 -2.29 -5.85 -12.88
C PHE A 65 -3.01 -6.40 -14.13
N PHE A 66 -4.19 -6.98 -13.96
CA PHE A 66 -5.05 -7.49 -15.04
C PHE A 66 -6.36 -6.71 -15.21
N VAL A 67 -6.47 -5.54 -14.60
CA VAL A 67 -7.64 -4.67 -14.76
C VAL A 67 -7.40 -3.70 -15.91
N TYR A 68 -8.28 -3.74 -16.90
CA TYR A 68 -8.15 -2.96 -18.13
C TYR A 68 -9.15 -1.80 -18.22
N ARG A 69 -10.25 -1.87 -17.49
CA ARG A 69 -11.28 -0.84 -17.51
C ARG A 69 -11.04 0.19 -16.43
N LEU A 70 -10.96 1.46 -16.80
CA LEU A 70 -10.73 2.55 -15.85
C LEU A 70 -11.76 2.59 -14.70
N LYS A 71 -13.03 2.26 -14.99
CA LYS A 71 -14.08 2.18 -13.97
C LYS A 71 -13.80 1.13 -12.91
N ASP A 72 -13.22 -0.02 -13.30
CA ASP A 72 -12.89 -1.09 -12.36
C ASP A 72 -11.66 -0.71 -11.53
N VAL A 73 -10.69 -0.01 -12.14
CA VAL A 73 -9.54 0.57 -11.42
C VAL A 73 -10.03 1.58 -10.38
N ALA A 74 -10.91 2.50 -10.76
CA ALA A 74 -11.50 3.48 -9.85
C ALA A 74 -12.25 2.78 -8.70
N LEU A 75 -13.04 1.74 -9.00
CA LEU A 75 -13.74 0.95 -7.97
C LEU A 75 -12.78 0.36 -6.95
N TYR A 76 -11.72 -0.34 -7.39
CA TYR A 76 -10.75 -0.95 -6.47
C TYR A 76 -9.95 0.10 -5.68
N ALA A 77 -9.61 1.21 -6.31
CA ALA A 77 -8.96 2.33 -5.64
C ALA A 77 -9.85 2.89 -4.52
N THR A 78 -11.13 3.13 -4.80
CA THR A 78 -12.10 3.61 -3.80
C THR A 78 -12.30 2.60 -2.67
N LEU A 79 -12.44 1.30 -2.99
CA LEU A 79 -12.61 0.27 -1.97
C LEU A 79 -11.40 0.19 -1.03
N PHE A 80 -10.19 0.30 -1.56
CA PHE A 80 -8.97 0.37 -0.76
C PHE A 80 -8.94 1.65 0.08
N ALA A 81 -9.19 2.82 -0.52
CA ALA A 81 -9.20 4.10 0.17
C ALA A 81 -10.22 4.13 1.32
N VAL A 82 -11.44 3.61 1.12
CA VAL A 82 -12.46 3.51 2.16
C VAL A 82 -11.96 2.66 3.34
N GLY A 83 -11.38 1.48 3.07
CA GLY A 83 -10.81 0.65 4.13
C GLY A 83 -9.69 1.37 4.87
N HIS A 84 -8.71 1.89 4.14
CA HIS A 84 -7.55 2.59 4.68
C HIS A 84 -7.95 3.81 5.53
N SER A 85 -8.79 4.68 4.98
CA SER A 85 -9.26 5.89 5.65
C SER A 85 -10.02 5.60 6.93
N THR A 86 -10.86 4.56 6.91
CA THR A 86 -11.65 4.15 8.08
C THR A 86 -10.76 3.80 9.26
N THR A 87 -9.78 2.92 9.07
CA THR A 87 -8.92 2.47 10.16
C THR A 87 -7.85 3.48 10.54
N LEU A 88 -7.38 4.29 9.59
CA LEU A 88 -6.50 5.42 9.91
C LEU A 88 -7.19 6.42 10.85
N LEU A 89 -8.39 6.87 10.48
CA LEU A 89 -9.12 7.85 11.28
C LEU A 89 -9.56 7.25 12.63
N LEU A 90 -10.17 6.07 12.63
CA LEU A 90 -10.59 5.41 13.86
C LEU A 90 -9.41 5.10 14.77
N GLY A 91 -8.30 4.60 14.23
CA GLY A 91 -7.11 4.29 15.00
C GLY A 91 -6.57 5.54 15.71
N VAL A 92 -6.34 6.63 14.97
CA VAL A 92 -5.77 7.86 15.56
C VAL A 92 -6.78 8.58 16.46
N LEU A 93 -8.03 8.77 16.03
CA LEU A 93 -9.00 9.60 16.76
C LEU A 93 -9.63 8.87 17.96
N ALA A 94 -9.84 7.54 17.85
CA ALA A 94 -10.39 6.74 18.94
C ALA A 94 -9.31 6.04 19.79
N GLY A 95 -8.03 6.20 19.45
CA GLY A 95 -6.92 5.59 20.19
C GLY A 95 -6.92 4.05 20.11
N ILE A 96 -7.38 3.48 18.99
CA ILE A 96 -7.42 2.02 18.81
C ILE A 96 -6.02 1.55 18.40
N HIS A 97 -5.37 0.83 19.31
CA HIS A 97 -4.02 0.30 19.10
C HIS A 97 -4.07 -1.11 18.50
N ALA A 98 -3.24 -1.36 17.50
CA ALA A 98 -3.00 -2.69 16.96
C ALA A 98 -1.51 -3.05 17.16
N ASN A 99 -1.20 -4.35 17.21
CA ASN A 99 0.19 -4.78 17.24
C ASN A 99 0.86 -4.50 15.89
N ALA A 100 1.86 -3.61 15.87
CA ALA A 100 2.52 -3.17 14.64
C ALA A 100 3.08 -4.36 13.83
N HIS A 101 3.73 -5.34 14.48
CA HIS A 101 4.30 -6.49 13.78
C HIS A 101 3.23 -7.39 13.12
N VAL A 102 2.06 -7.53 13.76
CA VAL A 102 0.95 -8.30 13.18
C VAL A 102 0.38 -7.56 11.99
N VAL A 103 0.22 -6.25 12.09
CA VAL A 103 -0.29 -5.42 11.00
C VAL A 103 0.67 -5.44 9.82
N ASP A 104 1.97 -5.24 10.05
CA ASP A 104 3.01 -5.30 9.01
C ASP A 104 3.03 -6.67 8.32
N ALA A 105 2.89 -7.77 9.08
CA ALA A 105 2.78 -9.10 8.50
C ALA A 105 1.54 -9.26 7.61
N VAL A 106 0.38 -8.75 8.03
CA VAL A 106 -0.86 -8.80 7.22
C VAL A 106 -0.71 -7.96 5.95
N ILE A 107 -0.06 -6.81 6.04
CA ILE A 107 0.23 -5.94 4.88
C ILE A 107 1.14 -6.67 3.89
N GLY A 108 2.25 -7.24 4.33
CA GLY A 108 3.12 -8.06 3.47
C GLY A 108 2.37 -9.24 2.83
N LEU A 109 1.55 -9.95 3.63
CA LEU A 109 0.71 -11.04 3.12
C LEU A 109 -0.33 -10.57 2.09
N SER A 110 -0.79 -9.31 2.13
CA SER A 110 -1.72 -8.77 1.14
C SER A 110 -1.11 -8.75 -0.27
N VAL A 111 0.17 -8.42 -0.37
CA VAL A 111 0.93 -8.41 -1.64
C VAL A 111 1.09 -9.84 -2.17
N VAL A 112 1.50 -10.78 -1.31
CA VAL A 112 1.60 -12.21 -1.64
C VAL A 112 0.25 -12.77 -2.09
N TYR A 113 -0.82 -12.49 -1.33
CA TYR A 113 -2.18 -12.91 -1.66
C TYR A 113 -2.58 -12.42 -3.05
N LYS A 114 -2.35 -11.15 -3.36
CA LYS A 114 -2.75 -10.57 -4.64
C LYS A 114 -1.95 -11.14 -5.82
N ALA A 115 -0.68 -11.39 -5.62
CA ALA A 115 0.14 -12.03 -6.64
C ALA A 115 -0.29 -13.50 -6.88
N LEU A 116 -0.62 -14.27 -5.83
CA LEU A 116 -1.18 -15.62 -5.95
C LEU A 116 -2.52 -15.63 -6.70
N GLU A 117 -3.39 -14.66 -6.43
CA GLU A 117 -4.64 -14.48 -7.17
C GLU A 117 -4.36 -14.24 -8.65
N ASN A 118 -3.43 -13.35 -8.97
CA ASN A 118 -3.07 -12.98 -10.34
C ASN A 118 -2.50 -14.15 -11.16
N ILE A 119 -1.69 -15.03 -10.55
CA ILE A 119 -1.16 -16.23 -11.21
C ILE A 119 -2.17 -17.40 -11.24
N GLY A 120 -3.36 -17.20 -10.68
CA GLY A 120 -4.45 -18.18 -10.69
C GLY A 120 -4.27 -19.34 -9.71
N ALA A 121 -3.45 -19.18 -8.66
CA ALA A 121 -3.21 -20.21 -7.64
C ALA A 121 -4.50 -20.61 -6.94
N PHE A 122 -5.28 -19.66 -6.45
CA PHE A 122 -6.54 -19.94 -5.76
C PHE A 122 -7.55 -20.71 -6.62
N ARG A 123 -7.63 -20.39 -7.91
CA ARG A 123 -8.50 -21.11 -8.84
C ARG A 123 -8.06 -22.56 -9.01
N ARG A 124 -6.75 -22.81 -9.06
CA ARG A 124 -6.20 -24.18 -9.12
C ARG A 124 -6.48 -24.98 -7.85
N TRP A 125 -6.57 -24.30 -6.69
CA TRP A 125 -6.89 -24.90 -5.39
C TRP A 125 -8.40 -25.01 -5.15
N GLY A 126 -9.26 -24.60 -6.10
CA GLY A 126 -10.71 -24.63 -5.94
C GLY A 126 -11.27 -23.56 -4.98
N ILE A 127 -10.48 -22.53 -4.66
CA ILE A 127 -10.86 -21.49 -3.72
C ILE A 127 -11.50 -20.32 -4.50
N ALA A 128 -12.77 -20.03 -4.18
CA ALA A 128 -13.46 -18.86 -4.71
C ALA A 128 -13.06 -17.60 -3.94
N ILE A 129 -12.57 -16.59 -4.64
CA ILE A 129 -12.10 -15.32 -4.07
C ILE A 129 -13.07 -14.19 -4.42
N ASN A 130 -13.42 -13.40 -3.42
CA ASN A 130 -14.06 -12.12 -3.62
C ASN A 130 -13.01 -10.99 -3.54
N THR A 131 -12.43 -10.61 -4.67
CA THR A 131 -11.39 -9.59 -4.76
C THR A 131 -11.82 -8.25 -4.17
N ARG A 132 -13.10 -7.85 -4.30
CA ARG A 132 -13.60 -6.58 -3.74
C ARG A 132 -13.53 -6.58 -2.22
N LEU A 133 -13.99 -7.67 -1.59
CA LEU A 133 -13.91 -7.83 -0.14
C LEU A 133 -12.46 -7.87 0.33
N ALA A 134 -11.60 -8.60 -0.37
CA ALA A 134 -10.17 -8.68 -0.04
C ALA A 134 -9.51 -7.29 -0.09
N VAL A 135 -9.81 -6.47 -1.10
CA VAL A 135 -9.25 -5.11 -1.23
C VAL A 135 -9.68 -4.22 -0.06
N VAL A 136 -10.95 -4.28 0.38
CA VAL A 136 -11.40 -3.53 1.56
C VAL A 136 -10.69 -4.00 2.82
N LEU A 137 -10.60 -5.32 3.05
CA LEU A 137 -9.95 -5.89 4.24
C LEU A 137 -8.46 -5.53 4.31
N PHE A 138 -7.77 -5.58 3.19
CA PHE A 138 -6.37 -5.16 3.14
C PHE A 138 -6.22 -3.64 3.26
N GLY A 139 -7.15 -2.86 2.71
CA GLY A 139 -7.21 -1.42 2.97
C GLY A 139 -7.31 -1.12 4.47
N LEU A 140 -8.21 -1.81 5.20
CA LEU A 140 -8.31 -1.71 6.66
C LEU A 140 -6.97 -2.01 7.36
N ALA A 141 -6.27 -3.08 6.95
CA ALA A 141 -4.98 -3.43 7.53
C ALA A 141 -3.93 -2.34 7.29
N HIS A 142 -3.83 -1.82 6.06
CA HIS A 142 -2.89 -0.74 5.71
C HIS A 142 -3.16 0.55 6.51
N GLY A 143 -4.43 0.93 6.70
CA GLY A 143 -4.78 2.09 7.51
C GLY A 143 -4.42 1.92 9.00
N PHE A 144 -4.54 0.70 9.55
CA PHE A 144 -4.06 0.41 10.90
C PHE A 144 -2.53 0.50 11.01
N GLY A 145 -1.78 0.08 9.99
CA GLY A 145 -0.32 0.20 10.00
C GLY A 145 0.12 1.65 10.19
N LEU A 146 -0.45 2.56 9.40
CA LEU A 146 -0.15 3.97 9.53
C LEU A 146 -0.68 4.57 10.83
N SER A 147 -1.91 4.24 11.26
CA SER A 147 -2.48 4.79 12.49
C SER A 147 -1.66 4.43 13.71
N THR A 148 -1.15 3.19 13.79
CA THR A 148 -0.28 2.73 14.87
C THR A 148 1.01 3.57 14.93
N LYS A 149 1.62 3.85 13.78
CA LYS A 149 2.83 4.68 13.70
C LYS A 149 2.56 6.15 14.08
N LEU A 150 1.44 6.71 13.66
CA LEU A 150 1.06 8.07 14.05
C LEU A 150 0.75 8.20 15.54
N GLN A 151 0.22 7.15 16.17
CA GLN A 151 -0.04 7.14 17.62
C GLN A 151 1.24 7.03 18.46
N GLU A 152 2.36 6.57 17.89
CA GLU A 152 3.67 6.57 18.54
C GLU A 152 4.26 7.98 18.64
N LEU A 153 3.73 8.96 17.86
CA LEU A 153 4.16 10.35 17.87
C LEU A 153 3.37 11.17 18.90
N ALA A 154 4.03 12.15 19.51
CA ALA A 154 3.40 13.07 20.45
C ALA A 154 2.55 14.14 19.72
N LEU A 155 1.51 13.71 19.00
CA LEU A 155 0.65 14.61 18.23
C LEU A 155 -0.18 15.51 19.13
N SER A 156 -0.20 16.83 18.81
CA SER A 156 -1.08 17.79 19.50
C SER A 156 -2.55 17.45 19.27
N GLN A 157 -3.35 17.50 20.31
CA GLN A 157 -4.80 17.35 20.22
C GLN A 157 -5.47 18.57 19.57
N ASP A 158 -4.79 19.74 19.63
CA ASP A 158 -5.28 20.95 18.98
C ASP A 158 -5.21 20.81 17.45
N GLY A 159 -6.37 20.88 16.82
CA GLY A 159 -6.49 20.71 15.36
C GLY A 159 -6.37 19.28 14.84
N LEU A 160 -6.24 18.25 15.71
CA LEU A 160 -5.98 16.86 15.29
C LEU A 160 -6.98 16.35 14.25
N VAL A 161 -8.28 16.57 14.44
CA VAL A 161 -9.31 16.09 13.51
C VAL A 161 -9.13 16.71 12.13
N GLY A 162 -8.97 18.03 12.05
CA GLY A 162 -8.75 18.73 10.76
C GLY A 162 -7.48 18.27 10.07
N ASN A 163 -6.42 18.10 10.85
CA ASN A 163 -5.13 17.60 10.37
C ASN A 163 -5.21 16.17 9.83
N MET A 164 -5.89 15.26 10.52
CA MET A 164 -6.06 13.88 10.05
C MET A 164 -6.96 13.77 8.81
N LEU A 165 -8.00 14.61 8.71
CA LEU A 165 -8.82 14.68 7.49
C LEU A 165 -8.00 15.21 6.30
N ALA A 166 -7.17 16.24 6.50
CA ALA A 166 -6.30 16.77 5.47
C ALA A 166 -5.23 15.73 5.03
N PHE A 167 -4.62 15.03 5.99
CA PHE A 167 -3.70 13.95 5.73
C PHE A 167 -4.36 12.86 4.87
N ASN A 168 -5.55 12.43 5.26
CA ASN A 168 -6.30 11.39 4.56
C ASN A 168 -6.68 11.82 3.12
N LEU A 169 -7.09 13.07 2.93
CA LEU A 169 -7.30 13.63 1.60
C LEU A 169 -6.01 13.59 0.77
N GLY A 170 -4.86 13.86 1.40
CA GLY A 170 -3.56 13.73 0.76
C GLY A 170 -3.27 12.30 0.31
N VAL A 171 -3.56 11.31 1.14
CA VAL A 171 -3.42 9.87 0.80
C VAL A 171 -4.24 9.56 -0.47
N GLU A 172 -5.49 10.01 -0.56
CA GLU A 172 -6.33 9.79 -1.73
C GLU A 172 -5.76 10.45 -3.00
N LEU A 173 -5.27 11.69 -2.88
CA LEU A 173 -4.63 12.40 -3.99
C LEU A 173 -3.33 11.69 -4.44
N GLY A 174 -2.50 11.26 -3.48
CA GLY A 174 -1.30 10.48 -3.74
C GLY A 174 -1.61 9.16 -4.44
N GLN A 175 -2.69 8.48 -4.03
CA GLN A 175 -3.16 7.25 -4.66
C GLN A 175 -3.56 7.47 -6.14
N ILE A 176 -4.28 8.55 -6.43
CA ILE A 176 -4.66 8.89 -7.82
C ILE A 176 -3.41 9.12 -8.67
N VAL A 177 -2.42 9.85 -8.15
CA VAL A 177 -1.15 10.10 -8.83
C VAL A 177 -0.41 8.79 -9.08
N ALA A 178 -0.20 7.97 -8.04
CA ALA A 178 0.50 6.70 -8.14
C ALA A 178 -0.18 5.75 -9.14
N LEU A 179 -1.50 5.57 -9.04
CA LEU A 179 -2.27 4.73 -9.96
C LEU A 179 -2.20 5.23 -11.40
N THR A 180 -2.18 6.53 -11.62
CA THR A 180 -2.03 7.11 -12.97
C THR A 180 -0.71 6.69 -13.59
N PHE A 181 0.41 6.80 -12.86
CA PHE A 181 1.72 6.37 -13.35
C PHE A 181 1.79 4.86 -13.58
N ILE A 182 1.26 4.05 -12.65
CA ILE A 182 1.25 2.58 -12.79
C ILE A 182 0.41 2.17 -14.03
N LEU A 183 -0.76 2.80 -14.23
CA LEU A 183 -1.61 2.52 -15.40
C LEU A 183 -0.95 2.90 -16.71
N LEU A 184 -0.25 4.03 -16.77
CA LEU A 184 0.51 4.43 -17.94
C LEU A 184 1.62 3.40 -18.24
N ALA A 185 2.40 3.02 -17.24
CA ALA A 185 3.45 2.01 -17.37
C ALA A 185 2.88 0.67 -17.85
N PHE A 186 1.81 0.18 -17.20
CA PHE A 186 1.14 -1.05 -17.61
C PHE A 186 0.48 -0.92 -19.00
N GLY A 187 -0.06 0.25 -19.34
CA GLY A 187 -0.65 0.51 -20.65
C GLY A 187 0.37 0.34 -21.78
N VAL A 188 1.59 0.80 -21.58
CA VAL A 188 2.70 0.59 -22.52
C VAL A 188 3.13 -0.88 -22.54
N TRP A 189 3.41 -1.47 -21.38
CA TRP A 189 3.90 -2.85 -21.29
C TRP A 189 2.89 -3.89 -21.81
N ARG A 190 1.60 -3.74 -21.52
CA ARG A 190 0.53 -4.64 -21.98
C ARG A 190 0.38 -4.68 -23.51
N ARG A 191 0.92 -3.69 -24.25
CA ARG A 191 0.94 -3.66 -25.71
C ARG A 191 2.12 -4.46 -26.30
N THR A 192 3.09 -4.85 -25.48
CA THR A 192 4.24 -5.63 -25.93
C THR A 192 3.91 -7.11 -26.01
N ALA A 193 4.54 -7.82 -26.96
CA ALA A 193 4.39 -9.26 -27.10
C ALA A 193 4.92 -10.04 -25.86
N SER A 194 5.84 -9.43 -25.10
CA SER A 194 6.45 -10.04 -23.91
C SER A 194 5.50 -10.07 -22.71
N PHE A 195 4.51 -9.19 -22.62
CA PHE A 195 3.65 -9.04 -21.43
C PHE A 195 3.08 -10.39 -20.94
N ARG A 196 2.49 -11.18 -21.84
CA ARG A 196 1.87 -12.46 -21.47
C ARG A 196 2.87 -13.49 -20.93
N ARG A 197 4.09 -13.47 -21.48
CA ARG A 197 5.19 -14.35 -21.07
C ARG A 197 5.75 -13.90 -19.72
N ASP A 198 5.93 -12.60 -19.53
CA ASP A 198 6.66 -12.03 -18.42
C ASP A 198 5.72 -11.71 -17.22
N ALA A 199 4.39 -11.67 -17.44
CA ALA A 199 3.41 -11.40 -16.40
C ALA A 199 3.45 -12.36 -15.20
N TYR A 200 3.70 -13.66 -15.47
CA TYR A 200 3.86 -14.65 -14.40
C TYR A 200 5.08 -14.33 -13.53
N LEU A 201 6.24 -14.10 -14.18
CA LEU A 201 7.48 -13.76 -13.48
C LEU A 201 7.35 -12.46 -12.71
N ALA A 202 6.70 -11.45 -13.28
CA ALA A 202 6.45 -10.17 -12.59
C ALA A 202 5.63 -10.36 -11.31
N ASN A 203 4.57 -11.18 -11.33
CA ASN A 203 3.79 -11.47 -10.13
C ASN A 203 4.59 -12.30 -9.10
N VAL A 204 5.46 -13.22 -9.54
CA VAL A 204 6.38 -13.93 -8.63
C VAL A 204 7.36 -12.95 -7.98
N LEU A 205 7.91 -11.99 -8.73
CA LEU A 205 8.80 -10.97 -8.18
C LEU A 205 8.07 -10.05 -7.19
N ILE A 206 6.82 -9.66 -7.47
CA ILE A 206 5.98 -8.88 -6.55
C ILE A 206 5.78 -9.62 -5.22
N MET A 207 5.67 -10.97 -5.22
CA MET A 207 5.53 -11.75 -3.97
C MET A 207 6.79 -11.75 -3.10
N THR A 208 7.95 -11.51 -3.69
CA THR A 208 9.25 -11.62 -2.99
C THR A 208 9.85 -10.25 -2.62
N ALA A 209 9.19 -9.18 -3.00
CA ALA A 209 9.57 -7.80 -2.66
C ALA A 209 9.05 -7.38 -1.30
#